data_dc1047f3b52b817a7a0ba8c6e5fdde38
#
_entry.id   dc1047f3b52b817a7a0ba8c6e5fdde38
#
_cell.length_a   1.000
_cell.length_b   1.000
_cell.length_c   1.000
_cell.angle_alpha   90.00
_cell.angle_beta   90.00
_cell.angle_gamma   90.00
#
_symmetry.space_group_name_H-M   'P 1'
#
loop_
_entity.id
_entity.type
_entity.pdbx_description
1 polymer ?
#
loop_
_entity_poly.entity_id
_entity_poly.type
_entity_poly.pdbx_seq_one_letter_code
_entity_poly.pdbx_strand_id
1 'polypeptide(L)'
;YSLRQNTLRGSRKNIQAHYDLGNEFYSLWLDPTMTYSSALYINDNDNLITAQNNKYDRLINCLDSHKGNLLEVGCGWGGFAQRAVNRADCDFQIKGITLSQEQHNYAKIRLGDSADIVLEDYRHQTGQYDNIVSIEMFEAVGEKFWPTYFDKLQSLLSPTGQAMIQTITINDEHFDRYRKGGDMIRNYIFPGGMLPSPEKFTQFANKSNLQVTDQFAFGQDYATTSLEWLKRFDAKKKQISALGYDEKFIRLWRFYLAVCYAAFKVERINVMHMELRHA
;
A
#
# COMPACT_ATOMS: atom_id res chain seq x y z
N TYR A 1 13.35 -11.77 14.70
CA TYR A 1 13.29 -10.40 14.12
C TYR A 1 14.60 -9.94 13.47
N SER A 2 15.77 -10.32 13.96
CA SER A 2 17.07 -9.86 13.40
C SER A 2 17.41 -10.42 12.02
N LEU A 3 16.79 -11.50 11.59
CA LEU A 3 17.16 -12.24 10.37
C LEU A 3 16.43 -11.78 9.08
N ARG A 4 15.39 -10.94 9.18
CA ARG A 4 14.58 -10.48 8.03
C ARG A 4 14.44 -8.95 8.00
N GLN A 5 15.55 -8.24 8.19
CA GLN A 5 15.57 -6.78 8.14
C GLN A 5 15.36 -6.28 6.70
N ASN A 6 14.63 -5.16 6.56
CA ASN A 6 14.35 -4.50 5.28
C ASN A 6 15.54 -3.64 4.78
N THR A 7 16.75 -4.21 4.78
CA THR A 7 17.88 -3.68 4.02
C THR A 7 17.55 -3.70 2.51
N LEU A 8 18.34 -3.08 1.65
CA LEU A 8 18.13 -3.11 0.19
C LEU A 8 17.91 -4.53 -0.36
N ARG A 9 18.72 -5.49 0.09
CA ARG A 9 18.55 -6.91 -0.28
C ARG A 9 17.36 -7.56 0.43
N GLY A 10 17.14 -7.21 1.70
CA GLY A 10 16.07 -7.78 2.51
C GLY A 10 14.69 -7.36 2.03
N SER A 11 14.49 -6.08 1.74
CA SER A 11 13.22 -5.57 1.20
C SER A 11 12.84 -6.27 -0.11
N ARG A 12 13.79 -6.35 -1.05
CA ARG A 12 13.55 -7.05 -2.32
C ARG A 12 13.17 -8.52 -2.10
N LYS A 13 13.88 -9.24 -1.24
CA LYS A 13 13.59 -10.65 -0.93
C LYS A 13 12.23 -10.82 -0.24
N ASN A 14 11.87 -9.95 0.70
CA ASN A 14 10.61 -10.02 1.42
C ASN A 14 9.42 -9.70 0.49
N ILE A 15 9.55 -8.68 -0.35
CA ILE A 15 8.54 -8.31 -1.35
C ILE A 15 8.38 -9.43 -2.39
N GLN A 16 9.48 -9.94 -2.94
CA GLN A 16 9.43 -11.05 -3.89
C GLN A 16 8.75 -12.27 -3.28
N ALA A 17 9.11 -12.70 -2.08
CA ALA A 17 8.50 -13.87 -1.44
C ALA A 17 6.98 -13.74 -1.25
N HIS A 18 6.45 -12.52 -1.07
CA HIS A 18 5.01 -12.28 -0.96
C HIS A 18 4.31 -12.22 -2.33
N TYR A 19 4.89 -11.50 -3.31
CA TYR A 19 4.27 -11.29 -4.62
C TYR A 19 4.63 -12.37 -5.65
N ASP A 20 5.63 -13.22 -5.41
CA ASP A 20 5.98 -14.41 -6.22
C ASP A 20 4.93 -15.54 -6.13
N LEU A 21 3.86 -15.34 -5.34
CA LEU A 21 2.63 -16.13 -5.45
C LEU A 21 1.98 -16.00 -6.84
N GLY A 22 2.40 -15.03 -7.63
CA GLY A 22 2.03 -14.85 -9.02
C GLY A 22 0.71 -14.11 -9.25
N ASN A 23 0.64 -13.43 -10.40
CA ASN A 23 -0.51 -12.61 -10.79
C ASN A 23 -1.80 -13.44 -10.89
N GLU A 24 -1.71 -14.70 -11.33
CA GLU A 24 -2.86 -15.58 -11.46
C GLU A 24 -3.52 -15.86 -10.11
N PHE A 25 -2.73 -16.10 -9.06
CA PHE A 25 -3.26 -16.26 -7.70
C PHE A 25 -4.02 -15.03 -7.21
N TYR A 26 -3.42 -13.84 -7.36
CA TYR A 26 -4.05 -12.59 -6.90
C TYR A 26 -5.32 -12.25 -7.69
N SER A 27 -5.34 -12.49 -9.01
CA SER A 27 -6.49 -12.21 -9.87
C SER A 27 -7.73 -13.04 -9.54
N LEU A 28 -7.58 -14.17 -8.85
CA LEU A 28 -8.71 -15.00 -8.45
C LEU A 28 -9.61 -14.35 -7.39
N TRP A 29 -9.06 -13.48 -6.54
CA TRP A 29 -9.80 -12.94 -5.40
C TRP A 29 -9.72 -11.42 -5.26
N LEU A 30 -8.75 -10.74 -5.85
CA LEU A 30 -8.78 -9.28 -5.99
C LEU A 30 -9.86 -8.85 -6.99
N ASP A 31 -10.14 -7.56 -7.03
CA ASP A 31 -10.97 -6.94 -8.05
C ASP A 31 -10.20 -6.81 -9.40
N PRO A 32 -10.86 -6.53 -10.53
CA PRO A 32 -10.19 -6.37 -11.83
C PRO A 32 -9.13 -5.27 -11.88
N THR A 33 -9.15 -4.30 -10.98
CA THR A 33 -8.08 -3.30 -10.89
C THR A 33 -6.80 -3.87 -10.28
N MET A 34 -6.81 -5.11 -9.80
CA MET A 34 -5.68 -5.75 -9.12
C MET A 34 -5.19 -4.92 -7.93
N THR A 35 -6.12 -4.38 -7.14
CA THR A 35 -5.80 -3.54 -6.00
C THR A 35 -5.71 -4.35 -4.72
N TYR A 36 -4.50 -4.45 -4.16
CA TYR A 36 -4.24 -5.14 -2.90
C TYR A 36 -3.97 -4.15 -1.78
N SER A 37 -4.96 -3.32 -1.50
CA SER A 37 -5.02 -2.32 -0.43
C SER A 37 -6.48 -1.99 -0.11
N SER A 38 -6.75 -1.31 1.01
CA SER A 38 -8.13 -0.96 1.39
C SER A 38 -8.88 -0.24 0.28
N ALA A 39 -10.11 -0.59 0.08
CA ALA A 39 -11.09 0.20 -0.67
C ALA A 39 -11.71 1.28 0.22
N LEU A 40 -12.39 2.27 -0.36
CA LEU A 40 -13.17 3.32 0.31
C LEU A 40 -14.62 3.25 -0.16
N TYR A 41 -15.54 2.84 0.71
CA TYR A 41 -16.96 2.71 0.42
C TYR A 41 -17.68 4.01 0.78
N ILE A 42 -18.15 4.73 -0.24
CA ILE A 42 -18.87 6.01 -0.05
C ILE A 42 -20.38 5.76 0.12
N ASN A 43 -20.89 4.74 -0.60
CA ASN A 43 -22.30 4.36 -0.54
C ASN A 43 -22.47 2.90 -0.15
N ASP A 44 -23.58 2.56 0.50
CA ASP A 44 -23.88 1.18 0.94
C ASP A 44 -23.92 0.17 -0.21
N ASN A 45 -24.19 0.61 -1.44
CA ASN A 45 -24.27 -0.22 -2.64
C ASN A 45 -22.97 -0.28 -3.45
N ASP A 46 -21.89 0.33 -2.98
CA ASP A 46 -20.62 0.27 -3.68
C ASP A 46 -20.10 -1.18 -3.71
N ASN A 47 -19.82 -1.67 -4.91
CA ASN A 47 -19.05 -2.90 -5.05
C ASN A 47 -17.56 -2.61 -4.89
N LEU A 48 -16.75 -3.68 -4.79
CA LEU A 48 -15.31 -3.56 -4.53
C LEU A 48 -14.59 -2.71 -5.60
N ILE A 49 -14.96 -2.82 -6.88
CA ILE A 49 -14.33 -2.03 -7.96
C ILE A 49 -14.64 -0.54 -7.77
N THR A 50 -15.90 -0.20 -7.51
CA THR A 50 -16.32 1.17 -7.24
C THR A 50 -15.58 1.72 -6.03
N ALA A 51 -15.54 0.96 -4.95
CA ALA A 51 -14.88 1.38 -3.71
C ALA A 51 -13.35 1.54 -3.88
N GLN A 52 -12.69 0.71 -4.70
CA GLN A 52 -11.27 0.91 -5.05
C GLN A 52 -11.05 2.18 -5.86
N ASN A 53 -11.92 2.47 -6.83
CA ASN A 53 -11.86 3.72 -7.59
C ASN A 53 -12.14 4.94 -6.70
N ASN A 54 -13.10 4.88 -5.78
CA ASN A 54 -13.39 5.96 -4.82
C ASN A 54 -12.13 6.30 -3.99
N LYS A 55 -11.41 5.29 -3.54
CA LYS A 55 -10.15 5.48 -2.83
C LYS A 55 -9.12 6.25 -3.68
N TYR A 56 -8.93 5.83 -4.92
CA TYR A 56 -8.01 6.51 -5.84
C TYR A 56 -8.45 7.93 -6.15
N ASP A 57 -9.75 8.13 -6.40
CA ASP A 57 -10.31 9.45 -6.64
C ASP A 57 -10.13 10.38 -5.45
N ARG A 58 -10.31 9.86 -4.22
CA ARG A 58 -10.03 10.67 -3.03
C ARG A 58 -8.57 11.10 -2.97
N LEU A 59 -7.61 10.18 -3.19
CA LEU A 59 -6.20 10.52 -3.19
C LEU A 59 -5.88 11.59 -4.24
N ILE A 60 -6.39 11.45 -5.48
CA ILE A 60 -6.19 12.43 -6.54
C ILE A 60 -6.84 13.77 -6.18
N ASN A 61 -8.08 13.75 -5.69
CA ASN A 61 -8.83 14.97 -5.35
C ASN A 61 -8.21 15.75 -4.16
N CYS A 62 -7.40 15.10 -3.32
CA CYS A 62 -6.64 15.76 -2.26
C CYS A 62 -5.35 16.42 -2.76
N LEU A 63 -4.93 16.16 -4.00
CA LEU A 63 -3.77 16.84 -4.57
C LEU A 63 -4.14 18.27 -4.98
N ASP A 64 -3.28 19.24 -4.66
CA ASP A 64 -3.49 20.66 -5.00
C ASP A 64 -3.50 20.90 -6.51
N SER A 65 -2.80 20.05 -7.26
CA SER A 65 -2.72 20.12 -8.71
C SER A 65 -2.88 18.73 -9.31
N HIS A 66 -3.71 18.63 -10.33
CA HIS A 66 -3.91 17.40 -11.12
C HIS A 66 -2.96 17.34 -12.35
N LYS A 67 -1.80 17.97 -12.27
CA LYS A 67 -0.78 17.99 -13.33
C LYS A 67 0.63 18.01 -12.73
N GLY A 68 1.63 17.84 -13.59
CA GLY A 68 3.04 17.85 -13.22
C GLY A 68 3.60 16.46 -12.91
N ASN A 69 4.75 16.40 -12.29
CA ASN A 69 5.46 15.15 -12.01
C ASN A 69 4.85 14.44 -10.80
N LEU A 70 4.40 13.20 -10.99
CA LEU A 70 3.86 12.35 -9.94
C LEU A 70 4.72 11.09 -9.77
N LEU A 71 5.18 10.83 -8.55
CA LEU A 71 5.84 9.58 -8.18
C LEU A 71 4.87 8.69 -7.39
N GLU A 72 4.61 7.49 -7.89
CA GLU A 72 3.91 6.44 -7.13
C GLU A 72 4.92 5.47 -6.52
N VAL A 73 5.06 5.52 -5.19
CA VAL A 73 5.98 4.65 -4.43
C VAL A 73 5.27 3.36 -4.04
N GLY A 74 5.64 2.27 -4.69
CA GLY A 74 4.95 0.99 -4.54
C GLY A 74 3.70 0.90 -5.43
N CYS A 75 3.89 1.08 -6.75
CA CYS A 75 2.77 1.17 -7.70
C CYS A 75 1.95 -0.12 -7.87
N GLY A 76 2.38 -1.22 -7.26
CA GLY A 76 1.69 -2.50 -7.39
C GLY A 76 1.49 -2.90 -8.85
N TRP A 77 0.28 -3.33 -9.21
CA TRP A 77 -0.09 -3.67 -10.59
C TRP A 77 -0.56 -2.46 -11.41
N GLY A 78 -0.29 -1.22 -10.93
CA GLY A 78 -0.58 0.02 -11.67
C GLY A 78 -2.03 0.50 -11.57
N GLY A 79 -2.78 0.10 -10.53
CA GLY A 79 -4.21 0.46 -10.38
C GLY A 79 -4.43 1.95 -10.19
N PHE A 80 -3.67 2.60 -9.31
CA PHE A 80 -3.75 4.04 -9.08
C PHE A 80 -3.28 4.83 -10.32
N ALA A 81 -2.12 4.48 -10.89
CA ALA A 81 -1.60 5.14 -12.08
C ALA A 81 -2.62 5.06 -13.24
N GLN A 82 -3.26 3.89 -13.47
CA GLN A 82 -4.30 3.76 -14.49
C GLN A 82 -5.50 4.65 -14.21
N ARG A 83 -5.93 4.76 -12.93
CA ARG A 83 -7.04 5.64 -12.57
C ARG A 83 -6.70 7.10 -12.86
N ALA A 84 -5.49 7.54 -12.50
CA ALA A 84 -5.01 8.90 -12.75
C ALA A 84 -4.91 9.21 -14.25
N VAL A 85 -4.35 8.31 -15.05
CA VAL A 85 -4.27 8.45 -16.53
C VAL A 85 -5.65 8.54 -17.19
N ASN A 86 -6.63 7.80 -16.67
CA ASN A 86 -7.98 7.75 -17.27
C ASN A 86 -8.88 8.93 -16.86
N ARG A 87 -8.44 9.78 -15.95
CA ARG A 87 -9.21 10.98 -15.57
C ARG A 87 -8.93 12.12 -16.53
N ALA A 88 -9.99 12.68 -17.09
CA ALA A 88 -9.91 13.78 -18.06
C ALA A 88 -9.39 15.11 -17.48
N ASP A 89 -9.47 15.26 -16.13
CA ASP A 89 -8.99 16.43 -15.40
C ASP A 89 -7.54 16.28 -14.90
N CYS A 90 -6.86 15.18 -15.24
CA CYS A 90 -5.48 14.91 -14.86
C CYS A 90 -4.53 14.98 -16.05
N ASP A 91 -3.36 15.60 -15.83
CA ASP A 91 -2.25 15.69 -16.79
C ASP A 91 -0.92 15.45 -16.04
N PHE A 92 -0.79 14.27 -15.44
CA PHE A 92 0.40 13.88 -14.70
C PHE A 92 1.43 13.20 -15.61
N GLN A 93 2.69 13.52 -15.39
CA GLN A 93 3.82 12.69 -15.81
C GLN A 93 4.10 11.67 -14.70
N ILE A 94 3.56 10.47 -14.86
CA ILE A 94 3.57 9.45 -13.79
C ILE A 94 4.82 8.60 -13.90
N LYS A 95 5.58 8.50 -12.79
CA LYS A 95 6.58 7.47 -12.57
C LYS A 95 6.10 6.55 -11.46
N GLY A 96 5.94 5.27 -11.76
CA GLY A 96 5.59 4.23 -10.77
C GLY A 96 6.76 3.32 -10.48
N ILE A 97 7.07 3.08 -9.20
CA ILE A 97 8.17 2.18 -8.81
C ILE A 97 7.67 0.99 -8.00
N THR A 98 8.26 -0.16 -8.24
CA THR A 98 7.99 -1.40 -7.47
C THR A 98 9.27 -2.23 -7.34
N LEU A 99 9.32 -3.12 -6.36
CA LEU A 99 10.38 -4.13 -6.19
C LEU A 99 10.01 -5.52 -6.73
N SER A 100 8.76 -5.72 -7.12
CA SER A 100 8.26 -6.98 -7.67
C SER A 100 8.37 -7.00 -9.19
N GLN A 101 9.06 -7.99 -9.74
CA GLN A 101 9.17 -8.18 -11.19
C GLN A 101 7.81 -8.48 -11.82
N GLU A 102 6.96 -9.27 -11.12
CA GLU A 102 5.62 -9.61 -11.57
C GLU A 102 4.72 -8.38 -11.68
N GLN A 103 4.72 -7.53 -10.65
CA GLN A 103 3.99 -6.27 -10.67
C GLN A 103 4.50 -5.32 -11.75
N HIS A 104 5.82 -5.18 -11.86
CA HIS A 104 6.45 -4.33 -12.89
C HIS A 104 6.00 -4.73 -14.31
N ASN A 105 6.12 -6.03 -14.63
CA ASN A 105 5.74 -6.53 -15.96
C ASN A 105 4.25 -6.29 -16.25
N TYR A 106 3.40 -6.58 -15.27
CA TYR A 106 1.96 -6.38 -15.40
C TYR A 106 1.59 -4.91 -15.57
N ALA A 107 2.13 -4.03 -14.72
CA ALA A 107 1.86 -2.60 -14.77
C ALA A 107 2.36 -1.96 -16.10
N LYS A 108 3.51 -2.40 -16.60
CA LYS A 108 4.00 -1.96 -17.93
C LYS A 108 3.06 -2.33 -19.06
N ILE A 109 2.56 -3.56 -19.09
CA ILE A 109 1.58 -3.98 -20.11
C ILE A 109 0.30 -3.18 -19.98
N ARG A 110 -0.16 -2.95 -18.76
CA ARG A 110 -1.40 -2.21 -18.45
C ARG A 110 -1.36 -0.76 -18.88
N LEU A 111 -0.26 -0.08 -18.63
CA LEU A 111 -0.13 1.37 -18.80
C LEU A 111 0.53 1.78 -20.11
N GLY A 112 1.29 0.88 -20.76
CA GLY A 112 2.03 1.21 -21.97
C GLY A 112 2.93 2.43 -21.76
N ASP A 113 2.81 3.39 -22.68
CA ASP A 113 3.57 4.64 -22.66
C ASP A 113 2.92 5.74 -21.79
N SER A 114 1.77 5.46 -21.16
CA SER A 114 1.05 6.45 -20.35
C SER A 114 1.68 6.68 -18.96
N ALA A 115 2.60 5.82 -18.53
CA ALA A 115 3.35 5.97 -17.29
C ALA A 115 4.72 5.25 -17.37
N ASP A 116 5.74 5.85 -16.76
CA ASP A 116 7.06 5.23 -16.62
C ASP A 116 7.10 4.28 -15.43
N ILE A 117 7.00 2.98 -15.68
CA ILE A 117 7.04 1.95 -14.63
C ILE A 117 8.44 1.36 -14.52
N VAL A 118 9.04 1.46 -13.32
CA VAL A 118 10.44 1.09 -13.08
C VAL A 118 10.57 0.09 -11.94
N LEU A 119 11.42 -0.93 -12.15
CA LEU A 119 11.79 -1.89 -11.11
C LEU A 119 12.91 -1.32 -10.23
N GLU A 120 12.54 -0.50 -9.24
CA GLU A 120 13.51 0.24 -8.44
C GLU A 120 13.07 0.43 -6.98
N ASP A 121 14.06 0.52 -6.09
CA ASP A 121 13.85 0.84 -4.68
C ASP A 121 13.71 2.37 -4.49
N TYR A 122 12.72 2.81 -3.71
CA TYR A 122 12.47 4.24 -3.47
C TYR A 122 13.71 4.98 -2.93
N ARG A 123 14.61 4.29 -2.24
CA ARG A 123 15.87 4.86 -1.71
C ARG A 123 16.83 5.33 -2.81
N HIS A 124 16.70 4.79 -4.02
CA HIS A 124 17.51 5.18 -5.16
C HIS A 124 16.89 6.29 -6.01
N GLN A 125 15.62 6.64 -5.76
CA GLN A 125 14.98 7.71 -6.50
C GLN A 125 15.71 9.03 -6.36
N THR A 126 15.71 9.81 -7.43
CA THR A 126 16.31 11.15 -7.52
C THR A 126 15.37 12.09 -8.26
N GLY A 127 15.69 13.36 -8.27
CA GLY A 127 14.85 14.39 -8.87
C GLY A 127 13.84 14.96 -7.87
N GLN A 128 12.89 15.73 -8.36
CA GLN A 128 11.82 16.34 -7.58
C GLN A 128 10.47 16.10 -8.23
N TYR A 129 9.48 15.89 -7.40
CA TYR A 129 8.10 15.59 -7.79
C TYR A 129 7.14 16.58 -7.15
N ASP A 130 6.18 17.03 -7.93
CA ASP A 130 5.11 17.91 -7.44
C ASP A 130 4.15 17.12 -6.53
N ASN A 131 3.96 15.84 -6.85
CA ASN A 131 3.10 14.95 -6.10
C ASN A 131 3.81 13.61 -5.86
N ILE A 132 3.71 13.09 -4.64
CA ILE A 132 4.12 11.72 -4.30
C ILE A 132 2.90 10.99 -3.74
N VAL A 133 2.62 9.80 -4.25
CA VAL A 133 1.56 8.92 -3.72
C VAL A 133 2.19 7.59 -3.31
N SER A 134 1.81 7.08 -2.13
CA SER A 134 2.27 5.78 -1.65
C SER A 134 1.12 5.08 -0.94
N ILE A 135 0.72 3.91 -1.42
CA ILE A 135 -0.46 3.19 -0.95
C ILE A 135 -0.03 1.87 -0.33
N GLU A 136 -0.12 1.77 1.01
CA GLU A 136 0.19 0.57 1.81
C GLU A 136 1.57 -0.04 1.48
N MET A 137 2.56 0.83 1.32
CA MET A 137 3.96 0.46 1.14
C MET A 137 4.77 0.72 2.43
N PHE A 138 4.36 1.72 3.23
CA PHE A 138 5.10 2.13 4.43
C PHE A 138 5.24 1.00 5.45
N GLU A 139 4.26 0.11 5.54
CA GLU A 139 4.28 -1.08 6.40
C GLU A 139 5.47 -2.01 6.11
N ALA A 140 5.92 -2.04 4.85
CA ALA A 140 7.06 -2.85 4.41
C ALA A 140 8.42 -2.18 4.66
N VAL A 141 8.46 -0.91 5.09
CA VAL A 141 9.71 -0.19 5.38
C VAL A 141 10.40 -0.74 6.62
N GLY A 142 9.65 -1.01 7.69
CA GLY A 142 10.15 -1.42 8.99
C GLY A 142 10.70 -0.26 9.81
N GLU A 143 10.46 -0.27 11.12
CA GLU A 143 10.70 0.85 12.03
C GLU A 143 12.12 1.44 11.95
N LYS A 144 13.14 0.58 11.83
CA LYS A 144 14.53 1.00 11.70
C LYS A 144 14.79 1.97 10.54
N PHE A 145 14.01 1.85 9.48
CA PHE A 145 14.19 2.60 8.24
C PHE A 145 13.15 3.72 8.03
N TRP A 146 12.27 3.96 9.01
CA TRP A 146 11.32 5.08 8.95
C TRP A 146 12.01 6.44 8.77
N PRO A 147 13.12 6.76 9.50
CA PRO A 147 13.84 8.00 9.22
C PRO A 147 14.27 8.10 7.75
N THR A 148 14.89 7.06 7.22
CA THR A 148 15.32 7.03 5.81
C THR A 148 14.15 7.22 4.84
N TYR A 149 12.98 6.69 5.14
CA TYR A 149 11.79 6.87 4.31
C TYR A 149 11.33 8.31 4.29
N PHE A 150 11.17 8.94 5.45
CA PHE A 150 10.73 10.34 5.51
C PHE A 150 11.77 11.32 4.97
N ASP A 151 13.07 11.11 5.26
CA ASP A 151 14.16 11.91 4.67
C ASP A 151 14.15 11.82 3.14
N LYS A 152 13.89 10.62 2.61
CA LYS A 152 13.79 10.41 1.16
C LYS A 152 12.56 11.12 0.57
N LEU A 153 11.38 11.00 1.18
CA LEU A 153 10.20 11.74 0.74
C LEU A 153 10.45 13.25 0.73
N GLN A 154 11.03 13.78 1.82
CA GLN A 154 11.37 15.20 1.94
C GLN A 154 12.30 15.65 0.81
N SER A 155 13.33 14.86 0.49
CA SER A 155 14.28 15.20 -0.57
C SER A 155 13.71 15.10 -1.99
N LEU A 156 12.65 14.30 -2.20
CA LEU A 156 12.00 14.08 -3.48
C LEU A 156 10.83 15.05 -3.74
N LEU A 157 10.25 15.65 -2.71
CA LEU A 157 9.20 16.66 -2.87
C LEU A 157 9.79 17.97 -3.39
N SER A 158 9.15 18.54 -4.41
CA SER A 158 9.41 19.92 -4.83
C SER A 158 9.07 20.90 -3.68
N PRO A 159 9.57 22.13 -3.68
CA PRO A 159 9.36 23.08 -2.56
C PRO A 159 7.90 23.32 -2.19
N THR A 160 6.98 23.20 -3.14
CA THR A 160 5.53 23.30 -2.95
C THR A 160 4.83 21.94 -3.10
N GLY A 161 5.60 20.85 -3.13
CA GLY A 161 5.10 19.51 -3.39
C GLY A 161 4.30 18.94 -2.21
N GLN A 162 3.52 17.93 -2.51
CA GLN A 162 2.62 17.24 -1.58
C GLN A 162 2.79 15.73 -1.68
N ALA A 163 2.78 15.05 -0.54
CA ALA A 163 2.74 13.59 -0.53
C ALA A 163 1.45 13.08 0.14
N MET A 164 0.76 12.16 -0.54
CA MET A 164 -0.40 11.45 -0.02
C MET A 164 -0.01 10.00 0.30
N ILE A 165 -0.02 9.65 1.57
CA ILE A 165 0.38 8.32 2.05
C ILE A 165 -0.84 7.61 2.61
N GLN A 166 -1.22 6.48 1.99
CA GLN A 166 -2.14 5.53 2.61
C GLN A 166 -1.34 4.52 3.39
N THR A 167 -1.62 4.37 4.68
CA THR A 167 -0.95 3.39 5.53
C THR A 167 -1.87 2.80 6.57
N ILE A 168 -1.65 1.52 6.90
CA ILE A 168 -2.29 0.87 8.03
C ILE A 168 -1.61 1.36 9.31
N THR A 169 -2.41 1.70 10.30
CA THR A 169 -1.93 2.14 11.62
C THR A 169 -2.46 1.23 12.72
N ILE A 170 -1.69 1.08 13.79
CA ILE A 170 -2.17 0.52 15.05
C ILE A 170 -2.47 1.67 16.03
N ASN A 171 -3.50 1.53 16.86
CA ASN A 171 -3.80 2.56 17.86
C ASN A 171 -2.60 2.82 18.78
N ASP A 172 -2.37 4.10 19.13
CA ASP A 172 -1.20 4.53 19.90
C ASP A 172 -1.05 3.75 21.22
N GLU A 173 -2.15 3.48 21.93
CA GLU A 173 -2.16 2.70 23.18
C GLU A 173 -1.65 1.25 23.03
N HIS A 174 -1.73 0.71 21.80
CA HIS A 174 -1.30 -0.66 21.51
C HIS A 174 0.09 -0.75 20.89
N PHE A 175 0.66 0.38 20.46
CA PHE A 175 1.89 0.40 19.67
C PHE A 175 3.08 -0.26 20.39
N ASP A 176 3.35 0.09 21.64
CA ASP A 176 4.51 -0.44 22.37
C ASP A 176 4.43 -1.95 22.61
N ARG A 177 3.24 -2.47 22.87
CA ARG A 177 3.02 -3.92 22.99
C ARG A 177 3.20 -4.61 21.65
N TYR A 178 2.61 -4.07 20.59
CA TYR A 178 2.72 -4.57 19.23
C TYR A 178 4.17 -4.58 18.76
N ARG A 179 4.90 -3.49 18.98
CA ARG A 179 6.32 -3.33 18.61
C ARG A 179 7.19 -4.44 19.19
N LYS A 180 7.00 -4.78 20.46
CA LYS A 180 7.76 -5.80 21.21
C LYS A 180 7.34 -7.23 20.89
N GLY A 181 6.12 -7.41 20.47
CA GLY A 181 5.54 -8.73 20.18
C GLY A 181 5.87 -9.25 18.78
N GLY A 182 5.59 -10.53 18.57
CA GLY A 182 5.45 -11.15 17.23
C GLY A 182 3.98 -11.46 16.96
N ASP A 183 3.59 -11.40 15.70
CA ASP A 183 2.27 -11.86 15.27
C ASP A 183 2.38 -12.73 14.01
N MET A 184 1.27 -13.40 13.68
CA MET A 184 1.22 -14.33 12.55
C MET A 184 1.48 -13.62 11.22
N ILE A 185 0.96 -12.40 11.05
CA ILE A 185 1.09 -11.65 9.80
C ILE A 185 2.55 -11.29 9.54
N ARG A 186 3.26 -10.75 10.55
CA ARG A 186 4.68 -10.40 10.45
C ARG A 186 5.61 -11.62 10.33
N ASN A 187 5.17 -12.79 10.81
CA ASN A 187 5.99 -13.99 10.74
C ASN A 187 5.82 -14.76 9.42
N TYR A 188 4.61 -14.80 8.86
CA TYR A 188 4.28 -15.72 7.76
C TYR A 188 3.77 -15.04 6.49
N ILE A 189 3.21 -13.82 6.58
CA ILE A 189 2.60 -13.12 5.43
C ILE A 189 3.49 -11.96 4.97
N PHE A 190 3.83 -11.03 5.88
CA PHE A 190 4.66 -9.84 5.58
C PHE A 190 5.89 -9.79 6.48
N PRO A 191 6.91 -10.64 6.22
CA PRO A 191 8.12 -10.65 7.02
C PRO A 191 8.82 -9.29 7.05
N GLY A 192 9.14 -8.81 8.24
CA GLY A 192 9.78 -7.50 8.42
C GLY A 192 8.81 -6.32 8.41
N GLY A 193 7.52 -6.55 8.19
CA GLY A 193 6.49 -5.51 8.24
C GLY A 193 6.32 -4.92 9.64
N MET A 194 5.99 -3.62 9.70
CA MET A 194 5.75 -2.89 10.95
C MET A 194 4.75 -1.78 10.73
N LEU A 195 3.62 -1.84 11.45
CA LEU A 195 2.63 -0.77 11.43
C LEU A 195 3.09 0.39 12.30
N PRO A 196 3.01 1.63 11.84
CA PRO A 196 3.15 2.79 12.71
C PRO A 196 1.89 2.97 13.56
N SER A 197 1.99 3.74 14.64
CA SER A 197 0.81 4.43 15.16
C SER A 197 0.72 5.84 14.55
N PRO A 198 -0.45 6.49 14.56
CA PRO A 198 -0.60 7.86 14.04
C PRO A 198 0.38 8.83 14.67
N GLU A 199 0.57 8.76 16.01
CA GLU A 199 1.56 9.57 16.72
C GLU A 199 2.99 9.31 16.22
N LYS A 200 3.38 8.04 16.05
CA LYS A 200 4.73 7.69 15.58
C LYS A 200 4.95 8.11 14.14
N PHE A 201 3.98 7.92 13.25
CA PHE A 201 4.07 8.40 11.88
C PHE A 201 4.35 9.91 11.85
N THR A 202 3.53 10.70 12.56
CA THR A 202 3.66 12.15 12.65
C THR A 202 5.02 12.55 13.29
N GLN A 203 5.44 11.86 14.35
CA GLN A 203 6.72 12.13 15.01
C GLN A 203 7.92 11.96 14.06
N PHE A 204 7.91 10.89 13.24
CA PHE A 204 9.01 10.65 12.29
C PHE A 204 8.95 11.58 11.08
N ALA A 205 7.77 11.94 10.58
CA ALA A 205 7.60 12.96 9.55
C ALA A 205 8.18 14.30 10.00
N ASN A 206 7.82 14.77 11.21
CA ASN A 206 8.30 16.03 11.75
C ASN A 206 9.84 16.07 11.93
N LYS A 207 10.46 14.94 12.30
CA LYS A 207 11.93 14.84 12.42
C LYS A 207 12.65 15.01 11.08
N SER A 208 11.97 14.75 9.98
CA SER A 208 12.50 14.91 8.61
C SER A 208 12.01 16.19 7.93
N ASN A 209 11.61 17.21 8.69
CA ASN A 209 11.08 18.48 8.19
C ASN A 209 9.86 18.32 7.26
N LEU A 210 9.03 17.34 7.54
CA LEU A 210 7.71 17.16 6.95
C LEU A 210 6.65 17.32 8.03
N GLN A 211 5.55 17.99 7.72
CA GLN A 211 4.39 18.06 8.61
C GLN A 211 3.21 17.29 8.02
N VAL A 212 2.42 16.64 8.88
CA VAL A 212 1.13 16.07 8.53
C VAL A 212 0.10 17.19 8.55
N THR A 213 -0.45 17.54 7.39
CA THR A 213 -1.39 18.66 7.22
C THR A 213 -2.84 18.20 7.19
N ASP A 214 -3.11 16.96 6.79
CA ASP A 214 -4.44 16.34 6.84
C ASP A 214 -4.34 14.84 7.17
N GLN A 215 -5.39 14.33 7.83
CA GLN A 215 -5.53 12.92 8.18
C GLN A 215 -6.98 12.48 7.97
N PHE A 216 -7.15 11.32 7.33
CA PHE A 216 -8.47 10.72 7.12
C PHE A 216 -8.41 9.22 7.41
N ALA A 217 -9.18 8.75 8.38
CA ALA A 217 -9.23 7.36 8.81
C ALA A 217 -10.48 6.65 8.26
N PHE A 218 -10.32 5.42 7.73
CA PHE A 218 -11.41 4.63 7.14
C PHE A 218 -11.26 3.11 7.38
N GLY A 219 -10.84 2.72 8.57
CA GLY A 219 -10.57 1.30 8.92
C GLY A 219 -11.78 0.38 8.81
N GLN A 220 -13.01 0.87 9.00
CA GLN A 220 -14.22 0.05 8.80
C GLN A 220 -14.38 -0.38 7.34
N ASP A 221 -13.93 0.44 6.39
CA ASP A 221 -13.90 0.10 4.97
C ASP A 221 -12.89 -1.02 4.69
N TYR A 222 -11.78 -1.05 5.42
CA TYR A 222 -10.84 -2.16 5.30
C TYR A 222 -11.39 -3.45 5.89
N ALA A 223 -12.18 -3.37 6.97
CA ALA A 223 -12.93 -4.55 7.43
C ALA A 223 -13.84 -5.08 6.31
N THR A 224 -14.61 -4.20 5.66
CA THR A 224 -15.48 -4.57 4.53
C THR A 224 -14.66 -5.15 3.37
N THR A 225 -13.56 -4.50 3.00
CA THR A 225 -12.63 -4.96 1.95
C THR A 225 -12.08 -6.36 2.25
N SER A 226 -11.59 -6.58 3.48
CA SER A 226 -11.03 -7.87 3.91
C SER A 226 -12.06 -8.98 3.91
N LEU A 227 -13.30 -8.68 4.30
CA LEU A 227 -14.41 -9.63 4.25
C LEU A 227 -14.79 -9.99 2.80
N GLU A 228 -14.79 -9.01 1.91
CA GLU A 228 -15.07 -9.25 0.48
C GLU A 228 -13.95 -10.09 -0.16
N TRP A 229 -12.69 -9.83 0.14
CA TRP A 229 -11.58 -10.68 -0.30
C TRP A 229 -11.70 -12.11 0.25
N LEU A 230 -12.07 -12.26 1.52
CA LEU A 230 -12.27 -13.59 2.12
C LEU A 230 -13.38 -14.39 1.42
N LYS A 231 -14.51 -13.75 1.11
CA LYS A 231 -15.62 -14.38 0.36
C LYS A 231 -15.17 -14.83 -1.03
N ARG A 232 -14.47 -13.95 -1.76
CA ARG A 232 -13.93 -14.25 -3.10
C ARG A 232 -12.91 -15.37 -3.05
N PHE A 233 -11.98 -15.32 -2.10
CA PHE A 233 -10.99 -16.37 -1.89
C PHE A 233 -11.63 -17.72 -1.60
N ASP A 234 -12.64 -17.76 -0.72
CA ASP A 234 -13.38 -18.99 -0.39
C ASP A 234 -14.12 -19.56 -1.61
N ALA A 235 -14.69 -18.70 -2.45
CA ALA A 235 -15.36 -19.13 -3.69
C ALA A 235 -14.40 -19.71 -4.74
N LYS A 236 -13.10 -19.38 -4.66
CA LYS A 236 -12.06 -19.76 -5.63
C LYS A 236 -11.11 -20.86 -5.15
N LYS A 237 -11.37 -21.50 -4.00
CA LYS A 237 -10.49 -22.53 -3.41
C LYS A 237 -10.07 -23.64 -4.38
N LYS A 238 -10.99 -24.16 -5.21
CA LYS A 238 -10.66 -25.19 -6.19
C LYS A 238 -9.65 -24.71 -7.23
N GLN A 239 -9.81 -23.46 -7.70
CA GLN A 239 -8.90 -22.86 -8.67
C GLN A 239 -7.54 -22.57 -8.03
N ILE A 240 -7.52 -22.10 -6.78
CA ILE A 240 -6.29 -21.90 -6.01
C ILE A 240 -5.54 -23.21 -5.82
N SER A 241 -6.23 -24.31 -5.46
CA SER A 241 -5.60 -25.63 -5.39
C SER A 241 -5.06 -26.11 -6.75
N ALA A 242 -5.75 -25.81 -7.85
CA ALA A 242 -5.28 -26.16 -9.20
C ALA A 242 -3.99 -25.42 -9.61
N LEU A 243 -3.71 -24.25 -9.02
CA LEU A 243 -2.43 -23.54 -9.15
C LEU A 243 -1.27 -24.18 -8.35
N GLY A 244 -1.54 -25.26 -7.61
CA GLY A 244 -0.52 -25.97 -6.83
C GLY A 244 -0.46 -25.59 -5.35
N TYR A 245 -1.35 -24.72 -4.87
CA TYR A 245 -1.39 -24.35 -3.45
C TYR A 245 -2.08 -25.42 -2.62
N ASP A 246 -1.40 -25.88 -1.57
CA ASP A 246 -1.89 -26.94 -0.68
C ASP A 246 -2.93 -26.42 0.35
N GLU A 247 -3.58 -27.35 1.01
CA GLU A 247 -4.56 -27.07 2.06
C GLU A 247 -3.99 -26.25 3.24
N LYS A 248 -2.69 -26.40 3.52
CA LYS A 248 -2.03 -25.64 4.60
C LYS A 248 -1.92 -24.18 4.20
N PHE A 249 -1.52 -23.89 2.97
CA PHE A 249 -1.48 -22.54 2.42
C PHE A 249 -2.88 -21.90 2.40
N ILE A 250 -3.88 -22.62 1.91
CA ILE A 250 -5.27 -22.14 1.84
C ILE A 250 -5.79 -21.76 3.23
N ARG A 251 -5.56 -22.62 4.25
CA ARG A 251 -5.94 -22.30 5.63
C ARG A 251 -5.19 -21.09 6.19
N LEU A 252 -3.89 -20.97 5.92
CA LEU A 252 -3.08 -19.84 6.37
C LEU A 252 -3.58 -18.53 5.77
N TRP A 253 -3.83 -18.50 4.45
CA TRP A 253 -4.29 -17.30 3.75
C TRP A 253 -5.68 -16.88 4.20
N ARG A 254 -6.57 -17.83 4.32
CA ARG A 254 -7.91 -17.62 4.85
C ARG A 254 -7.89 -17.08 6.28
N PHE A 255 -7.02 -17.61 7.14
CA PHE A 255 -6.83 -17.13 8.50
C PHE A 255 -6.29 -15.70 8.50
N TYR A 256 -5.32 -15.39 7.65
CA TYR A 256 -4.80 -14.03 7.48
C TYR A 256 -5.91 -13.03 7.14
N LEU A 257 -6.73 -13.29 6.11
CA LEU A 257 -7.83 -12.39 5.72
C LEU A 257 -8.87 -12.23 6.84
N ALA A 258 -9.19 -13.30 7.56
CA ALA A 258 -10.11 -13.26 8.70
C ALA A 258 -9.54 -12.44 9.89
N VAL A 259 -8.24 -12.56 10.18
CA VAL A 259 -7.57 -11.76 11.21
C VAL A 259 -7.55 -10.27 10.85
N CYS A 260 -7.27 -9.94 9.58
CA CYS A 260 -7.37 -8.56 9.09
C CYS A 260 -8.79 -8.01 9.29
N TYR A 261 -9.81 -8.73 8.82
CA TYR A 261 -11.20 -8.34 9.04
C TYR A 261 -11.49 -8.05 10.52
N ALA A 262 -11.15 -8.99 11.40
CA ALA A 262 -11.43 -8.85 12.83
C ALA A 262 -10.69 -7.65 13.45
N ALA A 263 -9.41 -7.46 13.12
CA ALA A 263 -8.61 -6.39 13.69
C ALA A 263 -9.10 -4.99 13.29
N PHE A 264 -9.52 -4.80 12.04
CA PHE A 264 -10.16 -3.56 11.58
C PHE A 264 -11.55 -3.39 12.17
N LYS A 265 -12.35 -4.48 12.23
CA LYS A 265 -13.73 -4.42 12.74
C LYS A 265 -13.81 -4.00 14.20
N VAL A 266 -12.86 -4.41 15.02
CA VAL A 266 -12.75 -4.01 16.44
C VAL A 266 -11.91 -2.74 16.64
N GLU A 267 -11.55 -2.06 15.56
CA GLU A 267 -10.82 -0.78 15.55
C GLU A 267 -9.46 -0.85 16.27
N ARG A 268 -8.86 -2.06 16.38
CA ARG A 268 -7.51 -2.21 16.93
C ARG A 268 -6.44 -1.65 16.01
N ILE A 269 -6.69 -1.75 14.72
CA ILE A 269 -5.91 -1.14 13.64
C ILE A 269 -6.85 -0.30 12.77
N ASN A 270 -6.27 0.67 12.08
CA ASN A 270 -6.98 1.54 11.15
C ASN A 270 -6.21 1.62 9.83
N VAL A 271 -6.80 2.18 8.80
CA VAL A 271 -6.10 2.63 7.60
C VAL A 271 -6.35 4.12 7.44
N MET A 272 -5.31 4.85 7.07
CA MET A 272 -5.37 6.31 7.03
C MET A 272 -4.76 6.84 5.74
N HIS A 273 -5.35 7.91 5.22
CA HIS A 273 -4.67 8.83 4.33
C HIS A 273 -4.00 9.90 5.17
N MET A 274 -2.72 10.10 4.95
CA MET A 274 -1.88 11.12 5.61
C MET A 274 -1.32 12.04 4.53
N GLU A 275 -1.64 13.32 4.62
CA GLU A 275 -1.05 14.33 3.76
C GLU A 275 0.24 14.88 4.40
N LEU A 276 1.32 14.94 3.62
CA LEU A 276 2.62 15.47 4.05
C LEU A 276 3.04 16.63 3.17
N ARG A 277 3.58 17.67 3.79
CA ARG A 277 4.20 18.83 3.15
C ARG A 277 5.51 19.18 3.85
N HIS A 278 6.33 19.99 3.20
CA HIS A 278 7.47 20.65 3.88
C HIS A 278 6.96 21.46 5.08
N ALA A 279 7.70 21.38 6.22
CA ALA A 279 7.38 22.10 7.45
C ALA A 279 7.76 23.59 7.36
#